data_be4076b0b9f61d4a799231185c5f7099
#
_entry.id   be4076b0b9f61d4a799231185c5f7099
#
_cell.length_a   1.000
_cell.length_b   1.000
_cell.length_c   1.000
_cell.angle_alpha   90.00
_cell.angle_beta   90.00
_cell.angle_gamma   90.00
#
_symmetry.space_group_name_H-M   'P 1'
#
loop_
_entity.id
_entity.type
_entity.pdbx_description
1 polymer ?
#
loop_
_entity_poly.entity_id
_entity_poly.type
_entity_poly.pdbx_seq_one_letter_code
_entity_poly.pdbx_strand_id
1 'polypeptide(L)'
;VAVDAALKAGEEILSIYTDPASDFEIERKADHSPLTIADRKAHVTIATILNETPFPVLSEEGKHLEYDTRRNWDVMWIVDPLDGTKEFIKRNGEFTVNIALVKAGVPIIGVIYLPVKKELYFAGQEIGAYKLSGITTLEDDATLDKLVAASVRLPQDLQRDRFVVVASRSHLTPETEAYIDAVKQEHKHVELISSGSSIKICLVAEGKADVYPCFAPTMEWDTAAGHAIARAAGMEIYQADKK
;
A
#
# COMPACT_ATOMS: atom_id res chain seq x y z
N VAL A 1 -10.25 11.96 6.34
CA VAL A 1 -10.99 11.28 5.25
C VAL A 1 -10.28 9.99 4.84
N ALA A 2 -9.09 10.00 4.21
CA ALA A 2 -8.44 8.79 3.69
C ALA A 2 -8.12 7.76 4.79
N VAL A 3 -7.65 8.19 5.95
CA VAL A 3 -7.41 7.29 7.11
C VAL A 3 -8.72 6.63 7.57
N ASP A 4 -9.81 7.40 7.69
CA ASP A 4 -11.12 6.87 8.07
C ASP A 4 -11.62 5.84 7.04
N ALA A 5 -11.50 6.15 5.75
CA ALA A 5 -11.84 5.24 4.67
C ALA A 5 -11.05 3.92 4.72
N ALA A 6 -9.73 4.00 4.97
CA ALA A 6 -8.87 2.83 5.06
C ALA A 6 -9.20 1.94 6.27
N LEU A 7 -9.48 2.54 7.43
CA LEU A 7 -9.83 1.81 8.65
C LEU A 7 -11.19 1.10 8.51
N LYS A 8 -12.22 1.80 8.00
CA LYS A 8 -13.55 1.22 7.75
C LYS A 8 -13.52 0.11 6.70
N ALA A 9 -12.75 0.29 5.63
CA ALA A 9 -12.52 -0.78 4.66
C ALA A 9 -11.82 -1.99 5.28
N GLY A 10 -10.83 -1.74 6.14
CA GLY A 10 -10.15 -2.79 6.90
C GLY A 10 -11.08 -3.58 7.82
N GLU A 11 -12.08 -2.94 8.43
CA GLU A 11 -13.11 -3.58 9.23
C GLU A 11 -13.98 -4.51 8.37
N GLU A 12 -14.45 -4.05 7.20
CA GLU A 12 -15.20 -4.87 6.25
C GLU A 12 -14.37 -6.08 5.77
N ILE A 13 -13.09 -5.87 5.43
CA ILE A 13 -12.19 -6.94 5.05
C ILE A 13 -12.04 -7.97 6.17
N LEU A 14 -11.78 -7.52 7.40
CA LEU A 14 -11.59 -8.41 8.54
C LEU A 14 -12.86 -9.18 8.90
N SER A 15 -14.05 -8.60 8.73
CA SER A 15 -15.31 -9.30 8.99
C SER A 15 -15.45 -10.56 8.12
N ILE A 16 -14.95 -10.51 6.89
CA ILE A 16 -14.95 -11.64 5.95
C ILE A 16 -13.74 -12.56 6.21
N TYR A 17 -12.58 -11.97 6.44
CA TYR A 17 -11.32 -12.70 6.64
C TYR A 17 -11.36 -13.62 7.86
N THR A 18 -11.99 -13.17 8.94
CA THR A 18 -12.05 -13.92 10.21
C THR A 18 -13.23 -14.87 10.31
N ASP A 19 -14.19 -14.81 9.38
CA ASP A 19 -15.30 -15.74 9.32
C ASP A 19 -14.84 -17.13 8.84
N PRO A 20 -14.92 -18.17 9.69
CA PRO A 20 -14.51 -19.53 9.31
C PRO A 20 -15.41 -20.15 8.23
N ALA A 21 -16.65 -19.65 8.09
CA ALA A 21 -17.61 -20.13 7.10
C ALA A 21 -17.49 -19.44 5.74
N SER A 22 -16.68 -18.37 5.66
CA SER A 22 -16.50 -17.63 4.42
C SER A 22 -15.67 -18.44 3.40
N ASP A 23 -16.21 -18.64 2.23
CA ASP A 23 -15.52 -19.16 1.04
C ASP A 23 -14.90 -18.03 0.19
N PHE A 24 -15.06 -16.77 0.65
CA PHE A 24 -14.60 -15.53 0.00
C PHE A 24 -15.29 -15.18 -1.31
N GLU A 25 -16.21 -16.00 -1.81
CA GLU A 25 -16.86 -15.79 -3.11
C GLU A 25 -15.84 -15.46 -4.22
N ILE A 26 -14.82 -16.31 -4.37
CA ILE A 26 -13.68 -16.03 -5.24
C ILE A 26 -14.12 -16.07 -6.71
N GLU A 27 -13.95 -14.95 -7.40
CA GLU A 27 -14.12 -14.82 -8.83
C GLU A 27 -12.76 -14.58 -9.50
N ARG A 28 -12.71 -14.66 -10.83
CA ARG A 28 -11.54 -14.29 -11.61
C ARG A 28 -11.84 -13.11 -12.53
N LYS A 29 -11.02 -12.08 -12.46
CA LYS A 29 -11.07 -10.94 -13.38
C LYS A 29 -10.65 -11.36 -14.80
N ALA A 30 -10.77 -10.47 -15.76
CA ALA A 30 -10.38 -10.73 -17.16
C ALA A 30 -8.89 -11.05 -17.33
N ASP A 31 -8.04 -10.53 -16.46
CA ASP A 31 -6.59 -10.79 -16.41
C ASP A 31 -6.24 -12.03 -15.54
N HIS A 32 -7.26 -12.82 -15.16
CA HIS A 32 -7.15 -14.00 -14.30
C HIS A 32 -6.73 -13.73 -12.84
N SER A 33 -6.59 -12.48 -12.40
CA SER A 33 -6.40 -12.16 -10.99
C SER A 33 -7.65 -12.51 -10.17
N PRO A 34 -7.49 -12.88 -8.89
CA PRO A 34 -8.62 -13.17 -8.03
C PRO A 34 -9.33 -11.87 -7.61
N LEU A 35 -10.64 -11.96 -7.45
CA LEU A 35 -11.51 -10.95 -6.87
C LEU A 35 -12.37 -11.64 -5.81
N THR A 36 -12.50 -11.06 -4.65
CA THR A 36 -13.30 -11.57 -3.56
C THR A 36 -14.42 -10.60 -3.17
N ILE A 37 -15.37 -11.06 -2.37
CA ILE A 37 -16.39 -10.18 -1.78
C ILE A 37 -15.76 -9.11 -0.87
N ALA A 38 -14.58 -9.39 -0.28
CA ALA A 38 -13.86 -8.43 0.54
C ALA A 38 -13.36 -7.22 -0.28
N ASP A 39 -12.80 -7.46 -1.47
CA ASP A 39 -12.37 -6.41 -2.41
C ASP A 39 -13.54 -5.48 -2.74
N ARG A 40 -14.70 -6.06 -3.07
CA ARG A 40 -15.91 -5.29 -3.43
C ARG A 40 -16.46 -4.47 -2.28
N LYS A 41 -16.56 -5.04 -1.08
CA LYS A 41 -17.07 -4.31 0.09
C LYS A 41 -16.13 -3.19 0.48
N ALA A 42 -14.82 -3.45 0.51
CA ALA A 42 -13.81 -2.44 0.76
C ALA A 42 -13.90 -1.30 -0.26
N HIS A 43 -14.02 -1.63 -1.55
CA HIS A 43 -14.22 -0.62 -2.61
C HIS A 43 -15.44 0.27 -2.35
N VAL A 44 -16.60 -0.32 -2.08
CA VAL A 44 -17.84 0.44 -1.84
C VAL A 44 -17.68 1.37 -0.65
N THR A 45 -17.09 0.88 0.45
CA THR A 45 -16.86 1.67 1.66
C THR A 45 -15.93 2.85 1.39
N ILE A 46 -14.79 2.61 0.73
CA ILE A 46 -13.83 3.68 0.39
C ILE A 46 -14.44 4.68 -0.57
N ALA A 47 -15.06 4.20 -1.66
CA ALA A 47 -15.65 5.07 -2.67
C ALA A 47 -16.77 5.95 -2.10
N THR A 48 -17.60 5.43 -1.20
CA THR A 48 -18.65 6.21 -0.52
C THR A 48 -18.06 7.39 0.24
N ILE A 49 -16.99 7.16 1.00
CA ILE A 49 -16.35 8.22 1.81
C ILE A 49 -15.58 9.21 0.93
N LEU A 50 -14.83 8.74 -0.06
CA LEU A 50 -14.01 9.60 -0.91
C LEU A 50 -14.85 10.44 -1.89
N ASN A 51 -16.01 9.97 -2.32
CA ASN A 51 -16.94 10.73 -3.17
C ASN A 51 -17.59 11.93 -2.45
N GLU A 52 -17.48 12.04 -1.11
CA GLU A 52 -17.81 13.26 -0.39
C GLU A 52 -16.79 14.40 -0.62
N THR A 53 -15.63 14.07 -1.18
CA THR A 53 -14.60 15.04 -1.57
C THR A 53 -14.82 15.53 -3.02
N PRO A 54 -14.28 16.69 -3.42
CA PRO A 54 -14.45 17.20 -4.78
C PRO A 54 -13.59 16.47 -5.83
N PHE A 55 -12.87 15.43 -5.46
CA PHE A 55 -11.88 14.75 -6.32
C PHE A 55 -12.43 13.43 -6.85
N PRO A 56 -12.26 13.14 -8.15
CA PRO A 56 -12.65 11.85 -8.72
C PRO A 56 -11.84 10.70 -8.11
N VAL A 57 -12.43 9.49 -8.11
CA VAL A 57 -11.82 8.27 -7.57
C VAL A 57 -11.51 7.30 -8.70
N LEU A 58 -10.24 6.94 -8.84
CA LEU A 58 -9.75 5.81 -9.63
C LEU A 58 -9.46 4.66 -8.68
N SER A 59 -10.24 3.58 -8.79
CA SER A 59 -10.09 2.39 -7.94
C SER A 59 -9.94 1.15 -8.80
N GLU A 60 -9.11 0.20 -8.36
CA GLU A 60 -8.94 -1.10 -9.02
C GLU A 60 -10.28 -1.81 -9.26
N GLU A 61 -11.18 -1.78 -8.27
CA GLU A 61 -12.49 -2.42 -8.33
C GLU A 61 -13.59 -1.48 -8.86
N GLY A 62 -13.20 -0.30 -9.33
CA GLY A 62 -14.09 0.70 -9.91
C GLY A 62 -14.46 0.40 -11.36
N LYS A 63 -15.22 1.30 -11.95
CA LYS A 63 -15.49 1.25 -13.39
C LYS A 63 -14.20 1.46 -14.17
N HIS A 64 -13.97 0.63 -15.19
CA HIS A 64 -12.89 0.89 -16.13
C HIS A 64 -13.09 2.27 -16.78
N LEU A 65 -12.08 3.11 -16.66
CA LEU A 65 -12.06 4.46 -17.24
C LEU A 65 -10.93 4.55 -18.27
N GLU A 66 -11.30 4.92 -19.49
CA GLU A 66 -10.32 5.18 -20.53
C GLU A 66 -9.35 6.29 -20.10
N TYR A 67 -8.07 6.15 -20.48
CA TYR A 67 -7.03 7.12 -20.13
C TYR A 67 -7.40 8.55 -20.53
N ASP A 68 -8.01 8.72 -21.71
CA ASP A 68 -8.44 10.03 -22.22
C ASP A 68 -9.47 10.73 -21.33
N THR A 69 -10.26 9.98 -20.56
CA THR A 69 -11.20 10.52 -19.58
C THR A 69 -10.49 11.09 -18.37
N ARG A 70 -9.49 10.36 -17.84
CA ARG A 70 -8.82 10.67 -16.57
C ARG A 70 -7.54 11.49 -16.68
N ARG A 71 -6.91 11.54 -17.87
CA ARG A 71 -5.66 12.29 -18.10
C ARG A 71 -5.76 13.79 -17.79
N ASN A 72 -6.97 14.35 -17.81
CA ASN A 72 -7.22 15.76 -17.53
C ASN A 72 -7.57 16.03 -16.05
N TRP A 73 -7.58 15.01 -15.20
CA TRP A 73 -7.81 15.18 -13.78
C TRP A 73 -6.54 15.72 -13.12
N ASP A 74 -6.60 16.99 -12.66
CA ASP A 74 -5.47 17.61 -11.97
C ASP A 74 -5.23 16.98 -10.60
N VAL A 75 -6.34 16.66 -9.89
CA VAL A 75 -6.31 15.99 -8.58
C VAL A 75 -7.27 14.80 -8.60
N MET A 76 -6.82 13.64 -8.12
CA MET A 76 -7.66 12.44 -8.02
C MET A 76 -7.21 11.53 -6.87
N TRP A 77 -8.15 10.75 -6.38
CA TRP A 77 -7.85 9.61 -5.53
C TRP A 77 -7.47 8.39 -6.36
N ILE A 78 -6.42 7.69 -5.96
CA ILE A 78 -6.04 6.37 -6.49
C ILE A 78 -6.13 5.37 -5.36
N VAL A 79 -6.88 4.28 -5.59
CA VAL A 79 -7.27 3.33 -4.54
C VAL A 79 -7.04 1.89 -4.99
N ASP A 80 -6.36 1.12 -4.16
CA ASP A 80 -6.43 -0.34 -4.14
C ASP A 80 -7.17 -0.76 -2.85
N PRO A 81 -8.40 -1.25 -2.97
CA PRO A 81 -9.21 -1.60 -1.80
C PRO A 81 -8.67 -2.79 -1.01
N LEU A 82 -7.99 -3.73 -1.69
CA LEU A 82 -7.36 -4.89 -1.09
C LEU A 82 -6.17 -5.36 -1.93
N ASP A 83 -5.00 -4.72 -1.75
CA ASP A 83 -3.75 -5.18 -2.34
C ASP A 83 -3.27 -6.47 -1.67
N GLY A 84 -3.01 -7.49 -2.48
CA GLY A 84 -2.61 -8.80 -1.99
C GLY A 84 -3.77 -9.78 -1.83
N THR A 85 -4.75 -9.81 -2.76
CA THR A 85 -5.88 -10.75 -2.74
C THR A 85 -5.43 -12.22 -2.69
N LYS A 86 -4.28 -12.56 -3.29
CA LYS A 86 -3.69 -13.91 -3.16
C LYS A 86 -3.27 -14.23 -1.73
N GLU A 87 -2.70 -13.28 -1.02
CA GLU A 87 -2.29 -13.38 0.38
C GLU A 87 -3.51 -13.43 1.31
N PHE A 88 -4.55 -12.68 0.98
CA PHE A 88 -5.85 -12.74 1.66
C PHE A 88 -6.45 -14.15 1.56
N ILE A 89 -6.54 -14.72 0.36
CA ILE A 89 -7.07 -16.07 0.11
C ILE A 89 -6.24 -17.14 0.85
N LYS A 90 -4.91 -16.99 0.88
CA LYS A 90 -4.00 -17.89 1.62
C LYS A 90 -4.06 -17.71 3.14
N ARG A 91 -4.79 -16.73 3.63
CA ARG A 91 -4.92 -16.39 5.06
C ARG A 91 -3.59 -16.15 5.77
N ASN A 92 -2.59 -15.53 5.10
CA ASN A 92 -1.29 -15.21 5.69
C ASN A 92 -1.21 -13.80 6.30
N GLY A 93 -2.24 -12.97 6.13
CA GLY A 93 -2.34 -11.63 6.71
C GLY A 93 -1.50 -10.54 6.03
N GLU A 94 -0.87 -10.83 4.89
CA GLU A 94 0.00 -9.89 4.18
C GLU A 94 -0.76 -9.15 3.06
N PHE A 95 -1.84 -8.48 3.40
CA PHE A 95 -2.63 -7.65 2.49
C PHE A 95 -2.86 -6.27 3.08
N THR A 96 -3.13 -5.28 2.23
CA THR A 96 -3.24 -3.88 2.62
C THR A 96 -4.41 -3.18 1.92
N VAL A 97 -4.87 -2.08 2.52
CA VAL A 97 -5.73 -1.08 1.88
C VAL A 97 -4.84 0.10 1.50
N ASN A 98 -4.82 0.48 0.23
CA ASN A 98 -3.99 1.57 -0.28
C ASN A 98 -4.86 2.71 -0.80
N ILE A 99 -4.64 3.94 -0.29
CA ILE A 99 -5.34 5.14 -0.72
C ILE A 99 -4.32 6.25 -0.93
N ALA A 100 -4.30 6.85 -2.12
CA ALA A 100 -3.45 7.99 -2.44
C ALA A 100 -4.25 9.17 -2.98
N LEU A 101 -3.88 10.39 -2.60
CA LEU A 101 -4.26 11.59 -3.34
C LEU A 101 -3.11 11.99 -4.26
N VAL A 102 -3.41 12.09 -5.54
CA VAL A 102 -2.44 12.43 -6.58
C VAL A 102 -2.80 13.79 -7.17
N LYS A 103 -1.82 14.67 -7.29
CA LYS A 103 -1.96 15.98 -7.93
C LYS A 103 -0.95 16.12 -9.06
N ALA A 104 -1.43 16.46 -10.25
CA ALA A 104 -0.59 16.62 -11.44
C ALA A 104 0.38 15.42 -11.66
N GLY A 105 -0.11 14.19 -11.44
CA GLY A 105 0.68 12.96 -11.56
C GLY A 105 1.61 12.66 -10.38
N VAL A 106 1.64 13.49 -9.33
CA VAL A 106 2.49 13.30 -8.16
C VAL A 106 1.65 12.88 -6.94
N PRO A 107 1.91 11.73 -6.31
CA PRO A 107 1.26 11.38 -5.05
C PRO A 107 1.67 12.34 -3.93
N ILE A 108 0.67 13.03 -3.35
CA ILE A 108 0.87 14.05 -2.30
C ILE A 108 0.37 13.61 -0.93
N ILE A 109 -0.55 12.64 -0.88
CA ILE A 109 -1.00 11.96 0.34
C ILE A 109 -0.96 10.47 0.07
N GLY A 110 -0.51 9.69 1.04
CA GLY A 110 -0.54 8.24 1.01
C GLY A 110 -1.03 7.67 2.33
N VAL A 111 -1.90 6.68 2.23
CA VAL A 111 -2.40 5.90 3.37
C VAL A 111 -2.33 4.42 2.99
N ILE A 112 -1.64 3.63 3.81
CA ILE A 112 -1.61 2.17 3.72
C ILE A 112 -2.00 1.61 5.08
N TYR A 113 -3.05 0.79 5.10
CA TYR A 113 -3.51 0.13 6.30
C TYR A 113 -3.34 -1.38 6.20
N LEU A 114 -2.76 -2.00 7.21
CA LEU A 114 -2.58 -3.43 7.38
C LEU A 114 -3.62 -3.95 8.39
N PRO A 115 -4.78 -4.44 7.96
CA PRO A 115 -5.89 -4.72 8.88
C PRO A 115 -5.54 -5.78 9.93
N VAL A 116 -4.87 -6.87 9.54
CA VAL A 116 -4.50 -7.97 10.45
C VAL A 116 -3.50 -7.52 11.51
N LYS A 117 -2.54 -6.67 11.12
CA LYS A 117 -1.50 -6.14 12.01
C LYS A 117 -1.97 -4.92 12.81
N LYS A 118 -3.09 -4.32 12.42
CA LYS A 118 -3.60 -3.05 12.97
C LYS A 118 -2.56 -1.94 12.87
N GLU A 119 -1.84 -1.91 11.76
CA GLU A 119 -0.79 -0.94 11.46
C GLU A 119 -1.24 -0.01 10.36
N LEU A 120 -1.12 1.28 10.60
CA LEU A 120 -1.44 2.36 9.67
C LEU A 120 -0.17 3.11 9.31
N TYR A 121 0.11 3.23 8.02
CA TYR A 121 1.13 4.12 7.49
C TYR A 121 0.41 5.27 6.78
N PHE A 122 0.80 6.49 7.09
CA PHE A 122 0.24 7.65 6.44
C PHE A 122 1.29 8.74 6.25
N ALA A 123 1.12 9.48 5.18
CA ALA A 123 2.02 10.57 4.84
C ALA A 123 1.30 11.69 4.11
N GLY A 124 1.86 12.87 4.23
CA GLY A 124 1.50 14.03 3.45
C GLY A 124 2.73 14.89 3.20
N GLN A 125 2.72 15.62 2.09
CA GLN A 125 3.86 16.40 1.63
C GLN A 125 4.36 17.40 2.69
N GLU A 126 3.46 17.95 3.50
CA GLU A 126 3.79 18.96 4.52
C GLU A 126 4.04 18.36 5.91
N ILE A 127 3.53 17.17 6.19
CA ILE A 127 3.60 16.57 7.53
C ILE A 127 4.73 15.56 7.69
N GLY A 128 5.21 14.95 6.59
CA GLY A 128 6.13 13.82 6.61
C GLY A 128 5.41 12.47 6.63
N ALA A 129 6.12 11.40 6.94
CA ALA A 129 5.60 10.03 6.98
C ALA A 129 5.57 9.48 8.41
N TYR A 130 4.54 8.71 8.72
CA TYR A 130 4.27 8.20 10.06
C TYR A 130 3.73 6.77 10.02
N LYS A 131 3.98 6.05 11.13
CA LYS A 131 3.37 4.75 11.42
C LYS A 131 2.64 4.79 12.75
N LEU A 132 1.39 4.35 12.77
CA LEU A 132 0.59 4.15 13.97
C LEU A 132 0.25 2.68 14.11
N SER A 133 0.51 2.09 15.27
CA SER A 133 0.22 0.69 15.57
C SER A 133 -0.95 0.56 16.56
N GLY A 134 -1.71 -0.55 16.45
CA GLY A 134 -2.83 -0.86 17.33
C GLY A 134 -4.13 -0.13 16.98
N ILE A 135 -4.18 0.58 15.83
CA ILE A 135 -5.38 1.32 15.42
C ILE A 135 -6.36 0.42 14.67
N THR A 136 -7.65 0.55 14.96
CA THR A 136 -8.74 -0.12 14.26
C THR A 136 -9.86 0.84 13.85
N THR A 137 -10.00 1.96 14.54
CA THR A 137 -11.02 2.99 14.29
C THR A 137 -10.49 4.35 14.71
N LEU A 138 -11.08 5.43 14.20
CA LEU A 138 -10.84 6.77 14.71
C LEU A 138 -11.79 7.09 15.85
N GLU A 139 -11.31 7.84 16.83
CA GLU A 139 -12.15 8.46 17.84
C GLU A 139 -12.94 9.63 17.23
N ASP A 140 -14.09 9.98 17.82
CA ASP A 140 -14.96 11.05 17.29
C ASP A 140 -14.26 12.41 17.21
N ASP A 141 -13.30 12.66 18.09
CA ASP A 141 -12.50 13.89 18.15
C ASP A 141 -11.10 13.75 17.52
N ALA A 142 -10.89 12.73 16.66
CA ALA A 142 -9.62 12.51 15.99
C ALA A 142 -9.25 13.68 15.09
N THR A 143 -8.06 14.20 15.29
CA THR A 143 -7.43 15.21 14.44
C THR A 143 -6.12 14.70 13.87
N LEU A 144 -5.63 15.36 12.81
CA LEU A 144 -4.32 15.03 12.25
C LEU A 144 -3.20 15.14 13.30
N ASP A 145 -3.25 16.20 14.12
CA ASP A 145 -2.24 16.42 15.18
C ASP A 145 -2.25 15.30 16.21
N LYS A 146 -3.42 14.80 16.62
CA LYS A 146 -3.54 13.65 17.54
C LYS A 146 -3.00 12.37 16.91
N LEU A 147 -3.29 12.12 15.62
CA LEU A 147 -2.75 10.97 14.90
C LEU A 147 -1.23 11.04 14.81
N VAL A 148 -0.67 12.19 14.44
CA VAL A 148 0.77 12.43 14.36
C VAL A 148 1.42 12.23 15.73
N ALA A 149 0.84 12.79 16.80
CA ALA A 149 1.38 12.70 18.16
C ALA A 149 1.39 11.24 18.70
N ALA A 150 0.43 10.41 18.28
CA ALA A 150 0.37 9.00 18.64
C ALA A 150 1.23 8.08 17.78
N SER A 151 1.87 8.62 16.73
CA SER A 151 2.58 7.85 15.70
C SER A 151 4.09 7.96 15.84
N VAL A 152 4.78 6.99 15.26
CA VAL A 152 6.24 7.03 15.07
C VAL A 152 6.54 7.65 13.72
N ARG A 153 7.42 8.66 13.70
CA ARG A 153 7.90 9.29 12.46
C ARG A 153 8.82 8.35 11.69
N LEU A 154 8.73 8.38 10.37
CA LEU A 154 9.55 7.58 9.46
C LEU A 154 10.57 8.45 8.70
N PRO A 155 11.77 7.89 8.35
CA PRO A 155 12.24 6.56 8.72
C PRO A 155 12.63 6.50 10.20
N GLN A 156 12.66 5.28 10.75
CA GLN A 156 13.27 5.05 12.07
C GLN A 156 14.80 4.90 11.91
N ASP A 157 15.56 5.43 12.85
CA ASP A 157 17.01 5.19 12.89
C ASP A 157 17.31 3.80 13.45
N LEU A 158 17.25 2.82 12.56
CA LEU A 158 17.52 1.42 12.90
C LEU A 158 18.98 1.11 12.60
N GLN A 159 19.80 1.06 13.65
CA GLN A 159 21.21 0.63 13.51
C GLN A 159 21.26 -0.82 13.04
N ARG A 160 21.84 -1.03 11.84
CA ARG A 160 21.97 -2.35 11.20
C ARG A 160 23.38 -2.54 10.66
N ASP A 161 23.89 -3.76 10.78
CA ASP A 161 25.19 -4.20 10.26
C ASP A 161 25.10 -4.92 8.91
N ARG A 162 23.90 -4.94 8.31
CA ARG A 162 23.56 -5.67 7.09
C ARG A 162 22.71 -4.83 6.16
N PHE A 163 22.87 -5.07 4.86
CA PHE A 163 21.99 -4.54 3.82
C PHE A 163 20.77 -5.42 3.68
N VAL A 164 19.58 -4.85 3.74
CA VAL A 164 18.31 -5.59 3.71
C VAL A 164 17.58 -5.34 2.39
N VAL A 165 17.36 -6.41 1.64
CA VAL A 165 16.53 -6.41 0.44
C VAL A 165 15.17 -7.01 0.79
N VAL A 166 14.08 -6.30 0.53
CA VAL A 166 12.75 -6.89 0.59
C VAL A 166 12.26 -7.25 -0.80
N ALA A 167 11.80 -8.49 -1.00
CA ALA A 167 11.33 -8.99 -2.28
C ALA A 167 9.88 -9.50 -2.19
N SER A 168 9.23 -9.61 -3.35
CA SER A 168 7.87 -10.14 -3.43
C SER A 168 7.85 -11.62 -3.06
N ARG A 169 6.90 -12.03 -2.20
CA ARG A 169 6.68 -13.43 -1.85
C ARG A 169 6.15 -14.24 -3.04
N SER A 170 5.29 -13.65 -3.84
CA SER A 170 4.51 -14.35 -4.87
C SER A 170 4.93 -14.01 -6.30
N HIS A 171 5.79 -13.01 -6.51
CA HIS A 171 6.16 -12.51 -7.84
C HIS A 171 7.66 -12.20 -7.92
N LEU A 172 8.50 -13.23 -7.70
CA LEU A 172 9.94 -13.13 -7.93
C LEU A 172 10.21 -13.39 -9.43
N THR A 173 10.88 -12.43 -10.10
CA THR A 173 11.25 -12.57 -11.51
C THR A 173 12.75 -12.79 -11.67
N PRO A 174 13.22 -13.33 -12.81
CA PRO A 174 14.66 -13.50 -13.05
C PRO A 174 15.45 -12.19 -12.94
N GLU A 175 14.85 -11.05 -13.35
CA GLU A 175 15.46 -9.73 -13.23
C GLU A 175 15.61 -9.31 -11.77
N THR A 176 14.62 -9.62 -10.92
CA THR A 176 14.69 -9.38 -9.48
C THR A 176 15.79 -10.23 -8.84
N GLU A 177 15.90 -11.51 -9.23
CA GLU A 177 16.96 -12.40 -8.76
C GLU A 177 18.35 -11.89 -9.16
N ALA A 178 18.52 -11.48 -10.42
CA ALA A 178 19.78 -10.91 -10.91
C ALA A 178 20.17 -9.63 -10.15
N TYR A 179 19.20 -8.76 -9.84
CA TYR A 179 19.44 -7.58 -9.01
C TYR A 179 19.91 -7.95 -7.59
N ILE A 180 19.23 -8.90 -6.95
CA ILE A 180 19.59 -9.38 -5.61
C ILE A 180 21.01 -9.97 -5.61
N ASP A 181 21.39 -10.72 -6.65
CA ASP A 181 22.72 -11.31 -6.75
C ASP A 181 23.80 -10.23 -6.98
N ALA A 182 23.51 -9.16 -7.71
CA ALA A 182 24.41 -8.01 -7.82
C ALA A 182 24.60 -7.32 -6.46
N VAL A 183 23.53 -7.08 -5.70
CA VAL A 183 23.59 -6.50 -4.35
C VAL A 183 24.44 -7.35 -3.41
N LYS A 184 24.35 -8.69 -3.49
CA LYS A 184 25.20 -9.59 -2.67
C LYS A 184 26.69 -9.51 -3.01
N GLN A 185 27.05 -9.08 -4.21
CA GLN A 185 28.44 -8.84 -4.59
C GLN A 185 28.98 -7.52 -4.06
N GLU A 186 28.11 -6.51 -3.91
CA GLU A 186 28.47 -5.19 -3.44
C GLU A 186 28.51 -5.08 -1.91
N HIS A 187 27.68 -5.85 -1.21
CA HIS A 187 27.51 -5.78 0.24
C HIS A 187 27.96 -7.08 0.92
N LYS A 188 28.77 -6.94 1.97
CA LYS A 188 29.35 -8.08 2.71
C LYS A 188 28.29 -8.94 3.42
N HIS A 189 27.25 -8.31 3.94
CA HIS A 189 26.15 -8.95 4.65
C HIS A 189 24.81 -8.49 4.06
N VAL A 190 24.12 -9.38 3.40
CA VAL A 190 22.79 -9.13 2.80
C VAL A 190 21.77 -10.04 3.45
N GLU A 191 20.71 -9.43 3.98
CA GLU A 191 19.50 -10.14 4.42
C GLU A 191 18.41 -10.01 3.37
N LEU A 192 17.69 -11.09 3.11
CA LEU A 192 16.55 -11.11 2.22
C LEU A 192 15.26 -11.30 3.02
N ILE A 193 14.37 -10.34 2.97
CA ILE A 193 13.02 -10.40 3.55
C ILE A 193 12.01 -10.67 2.44
N SER A 194 11.07 -11.58 2.66
CA SER A 194 9.98 -11.85 1.73
C SER A 194 8.66 -11.39 2.32
N SER A 195 7.92 -10.53 1.60
CA SER A 195 6.62 -10.02 2.04
C SER A 195 5.66 -9.84 0.86
N GLY A 196 4.34 -9.86 1.17
CA GLY A 196 3.27 -9.58 0.21
C GLY A 196 2.95 -8.08 0.13
N SER A 197 2.13 -7.72 -0.84
CA SER A 197 1.48 -6.41 -1.02
C SER A 197 2.38 -5.18 -0.88
N SER A 198 1.82 -4.02 -0.64
CA SER A 198 2.51 -2.74 -0.40
C SER A 198 3.27 -2.68 0.92
N ILE A 199 3.21 -3.75 1.75
CA ILE A 199 4.04 -3.90 2.97
C ILE A 199 5.52 -3.72 2.64
N LYS A 200 5.97 -4.16 1.46
CA LYS A 200 7.36 -4.04 1.01
C LYS A 200 7.82 -2.58 0.93
N ILE A 201 6.98 -1.69 0.40
CA ILE A 201 7.28 -0.25 0.35
C ILE A 201 7.28 0.33 1.76
N CYS A 202 6.35 -0.11 2.61
CA CYS A 202 6.31 0.31 4.01
C CYS A 202 7.59 -0.07 4.77
N LEU A 203 8.14 -1.26 4.54
CA LEU A 203 9.39 -1.70 5.17
C LEU A 203 10.59 -0.83 4.76
N VAL A 204 10.64 -0.38 3.50
CA VAL A 204 11.65 0.59 3.05
C VAL A 204 11.43 1.94 3.73
N ALA A 205 10.21 2.46 3.73
CA ALA A 205 9.88 3.73 4.37
C ALA A 205 10.14 3.74 5.88
N GLU A 206 10.00 2.58 6.57
CA GLU A 206 10.38 2.43 7.98
C GLU A 206 11.90 2.46 8.21
N GLY A 207 12.71 2.22 7.20
CA GLY A 207 14.14 1.96 7.33
C GLY A 207 14.45 0.50 7.72
N LYS A 208 13.48 -0.41 7.68
CA LYS A 208 13.68 -1.86 7.93
C LYS A 208 14.26 -2.60 6.75
N ALA A 209 14.08 -2.09 5.54
CA ALA A 209 14.73 -2.56 4.33
C ALA A 209 15.43 -1.38 3.63
N ASP A 210 16.51 -1.68 2.92
CA ASP A 210 17.27 -0.68 2.17
C ASP A 210 16.74 -0.52 0.76
N VAL A 211 16.21 -1.61 0.18
CA VAL A 211 15.69 -1.61 -1.20
C VAL A 211 14.58 -2.63 -1.39
N TYR A 212 13.63 -2.27 -2.28
CA TYR A 212 12.61 -3.15 -2.82
C TYR A 212 12.71 -3.17 -4.35
N PRO A 213 13.40 -4.15 -4.97
CA PRO A 213 13.41 -4.33 -6.41
C PRO A 213 12.10 -4.94 -6.89
N CYS A 214 11.42 -4.29 -7.83
CA CYS A 214 10.19 -4.76 -8.47
C CYS A 214 10.29 -4.57 -9.98
N PHE A 215 10.53 -5.65 -10.72
CA PHE A 215 10.61 -5.66 -12.17
C PHE A 215 9.37 -6.29 -12.84
N ALA A 216 8.48 -6.86 -12.04
CA ALA A 216 7.18 -7.33 -12.53
C ALA A 216 6.28 -6.13 -12.88
N PRO A 217 5.36 -6.29 -13.86
CA PRO A 217 4.33 -5.30 -14.11
C PRO A 217 3.54 -4.99 -12.84
N THR A 218 3.22 -3.72 -12.65
CA THR A 218 2.45 -3.23 -11.52
C THR A 218 1.50 -2.13 -12.00
N MET A 219 0.43 -1.90 -11.26
CA MET A 219 -0.55 -0.87 -11.58
C MET A 219 -0.32 0.38 -10.72
N GLU A 220 -0.92 1.48 -11.11
CA GLU A 220 -0.76 2.75 -10.40
C GLU A 220 -1.33 2.70 -8.97
N TRP A 221 -2.37 1.92 -8.71
CA TRP A 221 -2.93 1.76 -7.37
C TRP A 221 -2.09 0.90 -6.43
N ASP A 222 -1.23 0.00 -6.95
CA ASP A 222 -0.29 -0.78 -6.15
C ASP A 222 0.82 0.11 -5.54
N THR A 223 1.14 1.24 -6.20
CA THR A 223 2.34 2.03 -5.88
C THR A 223 2.06 3.44 -5.37
N ALA A 224 0.96 4.09 -5.77
CA ALA A 224 0.73 5.50 -5.50
C ALA A 224 0.77 5.86 -4.00
N ALA A 225 0.10 5.10 -3.15
CA ALA A 225 0.09 5.33 -1.70
C ALA A 225 1.48 5.13 -1.08
N GLY A 226 2.12 4.01 -1.45
CA GLY A 226 3.49 3.70 -1.02
C GLY A 226 4.50 4.75 -1.49
N HIS A 227 4.34 5.27 -2.71
CA HIS A 227 5.21 6.32 -3.25
C HIS A 227 5.12 7.62 -2.43
N ALA A 228 3.90 8.06 -2.07
CA ALA A 228 3.75 9.23 -1.19
C ALA A 228 4.43 9.01 0.17
N ILE A 229 4.28 7.81 0.76
CA ILE A 229 4.87 7.47 2.06
C ILE A 229 6.40 7.39 1.96
N ALA A 230 6.94 6.70 0.96
CA ALA A 230 8.38 6.56 0.75
C ALA A 230 9.05 7.94 0.56
N ARG A 231 8.50 8.79 -0.31
CA ARG A 231 9.04 10.14 -0.53
C ARG A 231 8.99 11.01 0.71
N ALA A 232 7.90 10.98 1.45
CA ALA A 232 7.77 11.74 2.70
C ALA A 232 8.69 11.21 3.81
N ALA A 233 9.14 9.95 3.71
CA ALA A 233 10.17 9.34 4.55
C ALA A 233 11.61 9.60 4.04
N GLY A 234 11.79 10.34 2.94
CA GLY A 234 13.12 10.64 2.37
C GLY A 234 13.68 9.54 1.46
N MET A 235 12.84 8.59 1.04
CA MET A 235 13.18 7.55 0.07
C MET A 235 12.67 7.95 -1.31
N GLU A 236 13.09 7.23 -2.37
CA GLU A 236 12.64 7.50 -3.72
C GLU A 236 12.24 6.20 -4.44
N ILE A 237 11.29 6.31 -5.38
CA ILE A 237 10.88 5.21 -6.25
C ILE A 237 11.29 5.55 -7.68
N TYR A 238 12.06 4.66 -8.29
CA TYR A 238 12.56 4.82 -9.66
C TYR A 238 11.89 3.84 -10.60
N GLN A 239 11.76 4.23 -11.87
CA GLN A 239 11.44 3.29 -12.92
C GLN A 239 12.66 2.38 -13.18
N ALA A 240 12.43 1.11 -13.49
CA ALA A 240 13.50 0.13 -13.66
C ALA A 240 14.48 0.43 -14.80
N ASP A 241 14.06 1.20 -15.80
CA ASP A 241 14.85 1.62 -16.97
C ASP A 241 15.58 2.98 -16.76
N LYS A 242 15.33 3.66 -15.67
CA LYS A 242 16.02 4.90 -15.30
C LYS A 242 17.25 4.57 -14.46
N LYS A 243 18.40 4.70 -15.13
CA LYS A 243 19.72 4.70 -14.50
C LYS A 243 20.01 6.02 -13.78
#